data_48be260bf8781751c8ea6c40c22730a2
#
_entry.id   48be260bf8781751c8ea6c40c22730a2
#
_cell.length_a   1.000
_cell.length_b   1.000
_cell.length_c   1.000
_cell.angle_alpha   90.00
_cell.angle_beta   90.00
_cell.angle_gamma   90.00
#
_symmetry.space_group_name_H-M   'P 1'
#
loop_
_entity.id
_entity.type
_entity.pdbx_description
1 polymer ?
#
loop_
_entity_poly.entity_id
_entity_poly.type
_entity_poly.pdbx_seq_one_letter_code
_entity_poly.pdbx_strand_id
1 'polypeptide(L)'
;MNERRTLKKNSDFRRLYSRGKSAVNPYMVVYCRRNRTGENRLGYTVSTKLGGAVVRNRVRRRLREIYRLREPELRQGWDIVVVARMKCVKGEYKKMDASFFSACQALGLTKEAAE
;
A
#
# COMPACT_ATOMS: atom_id res chain seq x y z
N MET A 1 -3.59 15.37 4.93
CA MET A 1 -2.55 14.33 4.91
C MET A 1 -1.17 14.97 5.11
N ASN A 2 -0.35 14.37 5.92
CA ASN A 2 1.01 14.86 6.14
C ASN A 2 1.90 14.48 4.96
N GLU A 3 2.45 15.47 4.26
CA GLU A 3 3.28 15.23 3.08
C GLU A 3 4.54 14.43 3.37
N ARG A 4 5.09 14.53 4.58
CA ARG A 4 6.27 13.75 4.97
C ARG A 4 6.01 12.25 4.96
N ARG A 5 4.75 11.85 5.02
CA ARG A 5 4.34 10.44 5.05
C ARG A 5 3.94 9.93 3.67
N THR A 6 4.20 10.69 2.63
CA THR A 6 3.88 10.31 1.27
C THR A 6 5.16 10.11 0.47
N LEU A 7 5.28 8.96 -0.18
CA LEU A 7 6.39 8.71 -1.10
C LEU A 7 6.11 9.42 -2.42
N LYS A 8 7.05 10.22 -2.89
CA LYS A 8 6.89 11.02 -4.12
C LYS A 8 7.99 10.79 -5.15
N LYS A 9 9.19 10.41 -4.71
CA LYS A 9 10.33 10.29 -5.62
C LYS A 9 10.31 8.96 -6.34
N ASN A 10 10.60 8.99 -7.64
CA ASN A 10 10.73 7.77 -8.44
C ASN A 10 11.81 6.84 -7.87
N SER A 11 12.87 7.41 -7.30
CA SER A 11 13.94 6.62 -6.70
C SER A 11 13.45 5.80 -5.50
N ASP A 12 12.51 6.35 -4.72
CA ASP A 12 11.93 5.62 -3.59
C ASP A 12 11.12 4.42 -4.08
N PHE A 13 10.30 4.62 -5.12
CA PHE A 13 9.52 3.53 -5.71
C PHE A 13 10.42 2.44 -6.28
N ARG A 14 11.44 2.84 -7.05
CA ARG A 14 12.36 1.85 -7.64
C ARG A 14 13.10 1.05 -6.58
N ARG A 15 13.48 1.70 -5.48
CA ARG A 15 14.18 1.03 -4.39
C ARG A 15 13.30 -0.03 -3.75
N LEU A 16 12.00 0.27 -3.56
CA LEU A 16 11.06 -0.68 -3.02
C LEU A 16 10.84 -1.85 -3.96
N TYR A 17 10.71 -1.58 -5.26
CA TYR A 17 10.50 -2.66 -6.23
C TYR A 17 11.70 -3.59 -6.33
N SER A 18 12.91 -3.07 -6.19
CA SER A 18 14.13 -3.87 -6.36
C SER A 18 14.65 -4.48 -5.06
N ARG A 19 14.45 -3.83 -3.93
CA ARG A 19 15.06 -4.23 -2.65
C ARG A 19 14.05 -4.52 -1.54
N GLY A 20 12.79 -4.15 -1.73
CA GLY A 20 11.77 -4.37 -0.73
C GLY A 20 11.27 -5.80 -0.73
N LYS A 21 10.59 -6.16 0.35
CA LYS A 21 9.81 -7.40 0.40
C LYS A 21 8.46 -7.13 -0.26
N SER A 22 7.83 -8.17 -0.78
CA SER A 22 6.52 -8.00 -1.42
C SER A 22 5.58 -9.14 -1.08
N ALA A 23 4.29 -8.82 -1.13
CA ALA A 23 3.21 -9.80 -1.02
C ALA A 23 2.22 -9.52 -2.14
N VAL A 24 1.77 -10.56 -2.82
CA VAL A 24 0.91 -10.47 -4.00
C VAL A 24 -0.42 -11.13 -3.73
N ASN A 25 -1.50 -10.48 -4.13
CA ASN A 25 -2.83 -11.08 -4.15
C ASN A 25 -3.61 -10.57 -5.37
N PRO A 26 -4.84 -11.06 -5.62
CA PRO A 26 -5.57 -10.64 -6.82
C PRO A 26 -5.87 -9.14 -6.90
N TYR A 27 -5.90 -8.45 -5.77
CA TYR A 27 -6.25 -7.02 -5.73
C TYR A 27 -5.04 -6.10 -5.85
N MET A 28 -3.88 -6.51 -5.31
CA MET A 28 -2.75 -5.61 -5.21
C MET A 28 -1.44 -6.36 -4.98
N VAL A 29 -0.34 -5.65 -5.21
CA VAL A 29 0.98 -6.07 -4.73
C VAL A 29 1.41 -5.02 -3.71
N VAL A 30 1.80 -5.45 -2.53
CA VAL A 30 2.29 -4.56 -1.48
C VAL A 30 3.78 -4.77 -1.32
N TYR A 31 4.56 -3.70 -1.45
CA TYR A 31 6.00 -3.70 -1.22
C TYR A 31 6.30 -2.96 0.07
N CYS A 32 7.29 -3.41 0.82
CA CYS A 32 7.70 -2.69 2.01
C CYS A 32 9.20 -2.77 2.25
N ARG A 33 9.73 -1.76 2.94
CA ARG A 33 11.13 -1.68 3.34
C ARG A 33 11.26 -0.75 4.54
N ARG A 34 12.12 -1.10 5.48
CA ARG A 34 12.35 -0.22 6.64
C ARG A 34 12.96 1.11 6.19
N ASN A 35 12.53 2.21 6.79
CA ASN A 35 12.95 3.54 6.37
C ASN A 35 13.73 4.35 7.40
N ARG A 36 13.82 3.89 8.64
CA ARG A 36 14.57 4.56 9.72
C ARG A 36 14.02 5.94 10.13
N THR A 37 12.81 6.30 9.70
CA THR A 37 12.22 7.59 10.06
C THR A 37 11.30 7.52 11.28
N GLY A 38 10.93 6.32 11.69
CA GLY A 38 9.99 6.12 12.78
C GLY A 38 8.53 6.23 12.36
N GLU A 39 8.26 6.61 11.13
CA GLU A 39 6.90 6.73 10.60
C GLU A 39 6.78 6.00 9.27
N ASN A 40 5.59 5.48 8.99
CA ASN A 40 5.31 4.89 7.68
C ASN A 40 5.18 5.98 6.63
N ARG A 41 5.72 5.70 5.45
CA ARG A 41 5.53 6.55 4.27
C ARG A 41 4.86 5.69 3.20
N LEU A 42 3.79 6.21 2.61
CA LEU A 42 2.94 5.47 1.69
C LEU A 42 3.04 5.99 0.27
N GLY A 43 3.10 5.07 -0.67
CA GLY A 43 2.97 5.38 -2.09
C GLY A 43 1.97 4.45 -2.73
N TYR A 44 1.27 4.93 -3.76
CA TYR A 44 0.26 4.16 -4.46
C TYR A 44 0.55 4.23 -5.95
N THR A 45 0.66 3.07 -6.58
CA THR A 45 0.83 2.96 -8.02
C THR A 45 -0.47 2.47 -8.63
N VAL A 46 -1.11 3.32 -9.42
CA VAL A 46 -2.34 2.98 -10.11
C VAL A 46 -2.13 3.26 -11.59
N SER A 47 -1.85 2.20 -12.33
CA SER A 47 -1.49 2.28 -13.76
C SER A 47 -2.62 2.78 -14.62
N THR A 48 -2.28 3.44 -15.74
CA THR A 48 -3.25 3.85 -16.76
C THR A 48 -4.02 2.66 -17.35
N LYS A 49 -3.48 1.44 -17.21
CA LYS A 49 -4.17 0.23 -17.65
C LYS A 49 -5.47 -0.02 -16.88
N LEU A 50 -5.60 0.52 -15.68
CA LEU A 50 -6.81 0.34 -14.88
C LEU A 50 -7.97 1.19 -15.35
N GLY A 51 -7.71 2.25 -16.09
CA GLY A 51 -8.76 3.12 -16.60
C GLY A 51 -8.32 4.57 -16.66
N GLY A 52 -9.27 5.46 -16.92
CA GLY A 52 -9.03 6.89 -16.99
C GLY A 52 -8.80 7.51 -15.62
N ALA A 53 -8.59 8.82 -15.61
CA ALA A 53 -8.27 9.56 -14.39
C ALA A 53 -9.31 9.39 -13.27
N VAL A 54 -10.59 9.41 -13.63
CA VAL A 54 -11.68 9.27 -12.65
C VAL A 54 -11.60 7.91 -11.95
N VAL A 55 -11.41 6.85 -12.72
CA VAL A 55 -11.32 5.48 -12.19
C VAL A 55 -10.09 5.36 -11.28
N ARG A 56 -8.94 5.83 -11.77
CA ARG A 56 -7.68 5.73 -11.02
C ARG A 56 -7.72 6.54 -9.72
N ASN A 57 -8.31 7.73 -9.75
CA ASN A 57 -8.44 8.55 -8.55
C ASN A 57 -9.34 7.88 -7.52
N ARG A 58 -10.41 7.22 -7.96
CA ARG A 58 -11.29 6.47 -7.06
C ARG A 58 -10.53 5.32 -6.38
N VAL A 59 -9.75 4.59 -7.15
CA VAL A 59 -8.94 3.48 -6.59
C VAL A 59 -7.95 4.02 -5.55
N ARG A 60 -7.23 5.10 -5.87
CA ARG A 60 -6.29 5.71 -4.92
C ARG A 60 -6.98 6.16 -3.64
N ARG A 61 -8.14 6.80 -3.77
CA ARG A 61 -8.88 7.28 -2.61
C ARG A 61 -9.29 6.14 -1.69
N ARG A 62 -9.75 5.03 -2.27
CA ARG A 62 -10.11 3.83 -1.50
C ARG A 62 -8.91 3.23 -0.80
N LEU A 63 -7.79 3.12 -1.48
CA LEU A 63 -6.57 2.57 -0.89
C LEU A 63 -6.06 3.46 0.26
N ARG A 64 -6.11 4.78 0.10
CA ARG A 64 -5.74 5.70 1.17
C ARG A 64 -6.64 5.54 2.38
N GLU A 65 -7.93 5.39 2.15
CA GLU A 65 -8.90 5.21 3.24
C GLU A 65 -8.65 3.89 3.96
N ILE A 66 -8.39 2.83 3.23
CA ILE A 66 -8.06 1.52 3.80
C ILE A 66 -6.82 1.65 4.69
N TYR A 67 -5.76 2.29 4.20
CA TYR A 67 -4.56 2.46 5.00
C TYR A 67 -4.85 3.29 6.25
N ARG A 68 -5.55 4.40 6.11
CA ARG A 68 -5.86 5.30 7.23
C ARG A 68 -6.57 4.54 8.36
N LEU A 69 -7.52 3.69 8.00
CA LEU A 69 -8.30 2.94 8.99
C LEU A 69 -7.51 1.80 9.59
N ARG A 70 -6.57 1.22 8.84
CA ARG A 70 -5.75 0.10 9.32
C ARG A 70 -4.48 0.53 10.05
N GLU A 71 -4.08 1.79 9.91
CA GLU A 71 -2.80 2.25 10.46
C GLU A 71 -2.61 1.90 11.93
N PRO A 72 -3.61 2.04 12.82
CA PRO A 72 -3.42 1.67 14.23
C PRO A 72 -3.01 0.22 14.46
N GLU A 73 -3.30 -0.67 13.52
CA GLU A 73 -2.98 -2.09 13.61
C GLU A 73 -1.61 -2.41 13.00
N LEU A 74 -0.95 -1.42 12.42
CA LEU A 74 0.30 -1.63 11.67
C LEU A 74 1.49 -1.05 12.41
N ARG A 75 2.65 -1.68 12.19
CA ARG A 75 3.93 -1.20 12.71
C ARG A 75 4.34 0.05 11.95
N GLN A 76 5.10 0.91 12.60
CA GLN A 76 5.63 2.13 12.00
C GLN A 76 7.10 1.97 11.61
N GLY A 77 7.58 2.86 10.75
CA GLY A 77 8.97 2.89 10.32
C GLY A 77 9.22 2.17 9.00
N TRP A 78 8.20 2.09 8.16
CA TRP A 78 8.28 1.38 6.89
C TRP A 78 7.88 2.27 5.72
N ASP A 79 8.59 2.12 4.61
CA ASP A 79 8.10 2.61 3.32
C ASP A 79 7.23 1.50 2.74
N ILE A 80 6.04 1.87 2.30
CA ILE A 80 5.05 0.91 1.79
C ILE A 80 4.52 1.44 0.46
N VAL A 81 4.59 0.62 -0.58
CA VAL A 81 3.98 0.95 -1.87
C VAL A 81 2.92 -0.09 -2.18
N VAL A 82 1.73 0.38 -2.48
CA VAL A 82 0.62 -0.46 -2.89
C VAL A 82 0.42 -0.30 -4.39
N VAL A 83 0.61 -1.39 -5.13
CA VAL A 83 0.40 -1.41 -6.58
C VAL A 83 -0.96 -2.03 -6.83
N ALA A 84 -1.92 -1.21 -7.30
CA ALA A 84 -3.26 -1.68 -7.57
C ALA A 84 -3.29 -2.59 -8.80
N ARG A 85 -4.04 -3.66 -8.70
CA ARG A 85 -4.29 -4.57 -9.82
C ARG A 85 -5.71 -4.36 -10.32
N MET A 86 -6.01 -4.90 -11.50
CA MET A 86 -7.29 -4.70 -12.21
C MET A 86 -8.51 -4.96 -11.32
N LYS A 87 -8.41 -5.92 -10.41
CA LYS A 87 -9.53 -6.28 -9.55
C LYS A 87 -9.98 -5.14 -8.63
N CYS A 88 -9.10 -4.16 -8.37
CA CYS A 88 -9.46 -2.98 -7.58
C CYS A 88 -10.48 -2.08 -8.27
N VAL A 89 -10.61 -2.16 -9.59
CA VAL A 89 -11.52 -1.30 -10.34
C VAL A 89 -12.98 -1.64 -10.04
N LYS A 90 -13.30 -2.94 -10.03
CA LYS A 90 -14.67 -3.42 -9.83
C LYS A 90 -14.87 -4.19 -8.53
N GLY A 91 -13.81 -4.36 -7.74
CA GLY A 91 -13.88 -5.14 -6.52
C GLY A 91 -14.60 -4.40 -5.41
N GLU A 92 -15.13 -5.18 -4.49
CA GLU A 92 -15.78 -4.63 -3.32
C GLU A 92 -14.74 -4.03 -2.37
N TYR A 93 -15.11 -2.90 -1.75
CA TYR A 93 -14.23 -2.23 -0.78
C TYR A 93 -13.80 -3.18 0.35
N LYS A 94 -14.71 -3.98 0.88
CA LYS A 94 -14.39 -4.92 1.96
C LYS A 94 -13.34 -5.93 1.56
N LYS A 95 -13.38 -6.40 0.32
CA LYS A 95 -12.41 -7.36 -0.20
C LYS A 95 -11.05 -6.70 -0.45
N MET A 96 -11.05 -5.45 -0.90
CA MET A 96 -9.81 -4.68 -1.04
C MET A 96 -9.15 -4.51 0.34
N ASP A 97 -9.93 -4.12 1.34
CA ASP A 97 -9.45 -3.94 2.70
C ASP A 97 -8.86 -5.23 3.26
N ALA A 98 -9.60 -6.34 3.15
CA ALA A 98 -9.13 -7.64 3.62
C ALA A 98 -7.85 -8.07 2.90
N SER A 99 -7.76 -7.80 1.59
CA SER A 99 -6.58 -8.13 0.79
C SER A 99 -5.36 -7.32 1.22
N PHE A 100 -5.55 -6.04 1.50
CA PHE A 100 -4.48 -5.20 2.00
C PHE A 100 -3.98 -5.70 3.36
N PHE A 101 -4.89 -5.97 4.27
CA PHE A 101 -4.51 -6.43 5.61
C PHE A 101 -3.81 -7.79 5.55
N SER A 102 -4.30 -8.70 4.72
CA SER A 102 -3.68 -9.99 4.50
C SER A 102 -2.24 -9.85 3.99
N ALA A 103 -2.02 -8.94 3.04
CA ALA A 103 -0.69 -8.66 2.53
C ALA A 103 0.23 -8.11 3.63
N CYS A 104 -0.30 -7.21 4.46
CA CYS A 104 0.45 -6.67 5.59
C CYS A 104 0.83 -7.75 6.59
N GLN A 105 -0.07 -8.68 6.87
CA GLN A 105 0.22 -9.82 7.75
C GLN A 105 1.34 -10.68 7.17
N ALA A 106 1.25 -10.98 5.88
CA ALA A 106 2.27 -11.79 5.21
C ALA A 106 3.65 -11.13 5.24
N LEU A 107 3.69 -9.80 5.25
CA LEU A 107 4.94 -9.05 5.29
C LEU A 107 5.44 -8.77 6.72
N GLY A 108 4.68 -9.18 7.73
CA GLY A 108 5.06 -8.92 9.12
C GLY A 108 4.85 -7.47 9.55
N LEU A 109 3.98 -6.73 8.87
CA LEU A 109 3.72 -5.32 9.15
C LEU A 109 2.66 -5.10 10.22
N THR A 110 1.95 -6.13 10.63
CA THR A 110 0.92 -6.00 11.66
C THR A 110 1.52 -6.13 13.05
N LYS A 111 0.95 -5.45 14.02
CA LYS A 111 1.47 -5.45 15.40
C LYS A 111 1.42 -6.83 16.03
N GLU A 112 0.41 -7.60 15.73
CA GLU A 112 0.27 -8.95 16.29
C GLU A 112 1.35 -9.91 15.79
N ALA A 113 1.95 -9.65 14.62
CA ALA A 113 3.03 -10.46 14.09
C ALA A 113 4.33 -10.32 14.89
N ALA A 114 4.37 -9.41 15.84
CA ALA A 114 5.53 -9.18 16.69
C ALA A 114 5.68 -10.26 17.79
N GLU A 115 4.65 -10.99 18.04
CA GLU A 115 4.61 -11.93 19.17
C GLU A 115 5.02 -13.36 18.82
#